data_d384922ea4f93ef250264f712039678c
#
_entry.id   d384922ea4f93ef250264f712039678c
#
_cell.length_a   1.000
_cell.length_b   1.000
_cell.length_c   1.000
_cell.angle_alpha   90.00
_cell.angle_beta   90.00
_cell.angle_gamma   90.00
#
_symmetry.space_group_name_H-M   'P 1'
#
loop_
_entity.id
_entity.type
_entity.pdbx_description
1 polymer ?
#
loop_
_entity_poly.entity_id
_entity_poly.type
_entity_poly.pdbx_seq_one_letter_code
_entity_poly.pdbx_strand_id
1 'polypeptide(L)'
;MSGSVAGLLLESLRLAPPSDPPRLARRWASAEVAARAGGIAAWIVWERAEQWLLRRLADCGALAAAPSALVAVLQQAARRDAKAGLAVDADAADALRAIAALGVPCVLLKGPARRASADQLPLADARLTRDVDVLVPAAESERLWWHFRSRGYLPYEYDPARLPPGESEVQGPSPYHLRALLRPGGATLELHVTTERGLSPARAWDRLWSGARIVRWQGMDVRVPSFTELLWQALTHADVAGSTGWSLRHWLDAASVIAAQPVDWAEVAARIDGGAAGARALALAWLSGAFDLAAIEVPPEVRVPHPPSLEEMAAWRLAVLARPARPVDWRDKLLDEGTRSSAGLPLAPLVGGRSWPVHLRRRAASLAARSAHLAWRYSRRGG
;
A
#
# COMPACT_ATOMS: atom_id res chain seq x y z
N MET A 1 -13.49 5.59 -30.67
CA MET A 1 -12.16 5.59 -30.04
C MET A 1 -11.99 4.26 -29.31
N SER A 2 -11.08 3.38 -29.78
CA SER A 2 -10.74 2.18 -29.05
C SER A 2 -9.88 2.62 -27.85
N GLY A 3 -10.50 2.68 -26.66
CA GLY A 3 -9.75 2.98 -25.45
C GLY A 3 -8.70 1.89 -25.19
N SER A 4 -7.53 2.28 -24.69
CA SER A 4 -6.43 1.37 -24.38
C SER A 4 -6.85 0.28 -23.37
N VAL A 5 -6.09 -0.81 -23.28
CA VAL A 5 -6.27 -1.83 -22.23
C VAL A 5 -6.10 -1.21 -20.84
N ALA A 6 -5.20 -0.22 -20.70
CA ALA A 6 -5.04 0.52 -19.46
C ALA A 6 -6.32 1.29 -19.09
N GLY A 7 -6.92 1.99 -20.04
CA GLY A 7 -8.20 2.68 -19.81
C GLY A 7 -9.34 1.71 -19.47
N LEU A 8 -9.38 0.52 -20.07
CA LEU A 8 -10.33 -0.53 -19.73
C LEU A 8 -10.17 -0.99 -18.26
N LEU A 9 -8.92 -1.22 -17.83
CA LEU A 9 -8.63 -1.63 -16.46
C LEU A 9 -9.04 -0.55 -15.45
N LEU A 10 -8.68 0.71 -15.71
CA LEU A 10 -9.05 1.82 -14.83
C LEU A 10 -10.56 2.02 -14.77
N GLU A 11 -11.27 1.96 -15.93
CA GLU A 11 -12.74 2.00 -15.97
C GLU A 11 -13.36 0.90 -15.13
N SER A 12 -12.77 -0.32 -15.17
CA SER A 12 -13.25 -1.46 -14.38
C SER A 12 -12.94 -1.33 -12.88
N LEU A 13 -11.88 -0.62 -12.50
CA LEU A 13 -11.45 -0.46 -11.11
C LEU A 13 -12.15 0.71 -10.40
N ARG A 14 -12.78 1.63 -11.13
CA ARG A 14 -13.52 2.74 -10.55
C ARG A 14 -14.65 2.26 -9.64
N LEU A 15 -14.89 2.97 -8.55
CA LEU A 15 -15.96 2.65 -7.61
C LEU A 15 -17.35 2.93 -8.15
N ALA A 16 -17.50 3.96 -8.99
CA ALA A 16 -18.76 4.19 -9.68
C ALA A 16 -19.10 3.07 -10.68
N PRO A 17 -20.37 2.76 -10.88
CA PRO A 17 -20.78 1.87 -11.95
C PRO A 17 -20.36 2.43 -13.32
N PRO A 18 -20.03 1.59 -14.29
CA PRO A 18 -19.71 2.03 -15.63
C PRO A 18 -20.94 2.66 -16.28
N SER A 19 -20.74 3.69 -17.11
CA SER A 19 -21.81 4.35 -17.85
C SER A 19 -22.47 3.45 -18.91
N ASP A 20 -21.71 2.44 -19.41
CA ASP A 20 -22.19 1.47 -20.41
C ASP A 20 -21.64 0.07 -20.08
N PRO A 21 -22.28 -0.68 -19.16
CA PRO A 21 -21.86 -2.04 -18.80
C PRO A 21 -21.75 -3.00 -20.01
N PRO A 22 -22.67 -3.04 -20.97
CA PRO A 22 -22.53 -3.88 -22.17
C PRO A 22 -21.28 -3.55 -23.01
N ARG A 23 -20.93 -2.27 -23.15
CA ARG A 23 -19.69 -1.87 -23.82
C ARG A 23 -18.46 -2.35 -23.06
N LEU A 24 -18.46 -2.23 -21.74
CA LEU A 24 -17.37 -2.72 -20.90
C LEU A 24 -17.19 -4.23 -21.09
N ALA A 25 -18.27 -5.00 -21.04
CA ALA A 25 -18.21 -6.45 -21.27
C ALA A 25 -17.67 -6.81 -22.67
N ARG A 26 -18.14 -6.13 -23.74
CA ARG A 26 -17.60 -6.33 -25.08
C ARG A 26 -16.09 -6.04 -25.18
N ARG A 27 -15.62 -5.00 -24.50
CA ARG A 27 -14.17 -4.69 -24.45
C ARG A 27 -13.38 -5.80 -23.75
N TRP A 28 -13.89 -6.36 -22.67
CA TRP A 28 -13.27 -7.50 -21.98
C TRP A 28 -13.23 -8.77 -22.84
N ALA A 29 -14.22 -8.99 -23.69
CA ALA A 29 -14.27 -10.11 -24.65
C ALA A 29 -13.38 -9.93 -25.87
N SER A 30 -12.69 -8.80 -26.03
CA SER A 30 -11.92 -8.51 -27.23
C SER A 30 -10.66 -9.38 -27.38
N ALA A 31 -10.26 -9.63 -28.63
CA ALA A 31 -9.02 -10.37 -28.94
C ALA A 31 -7.77 -9.64 -28.39
N GLU A 32 -7.78 -8.31 -28.33
CA GLU A 32 -6.69 -7.52 -27.76
C GLU A 32 -6.50 -7.83 -26.28
N VAL A 33 -7.58 -7.90 -25.49
CA VAL A 33 -7.53 -8.24 -24.06
C VAL A 33 -7.09 -9.68 -23.89
N ALA A 34 -7.60 -10.61 -24.71
CA ALA A 34 -7.18 -12.01 -24.67
C ALA A 34 -5.68 -12.19 -24.94
N ALA A 35 -5.14 -11.47 -25.93
CA ALA A 35 -3.71 -11.49 -26.24
C ALA A 35 -2.83 -10.95 -25.10
N ARG A 36 -3.36 -10.06 -24.25
CA ARG A 36 -2.63 -9.43 -23.13
C ARG A 36 -2.99 -10.00 -21.76
N ALA A 37 -3.82 -11.04 -21.70
CA ALA A 37 -4.36 -11.59 -20.44
C ALA A 37 -3.26 -11.93 -19.43
N GLY A 38 -2.14 -12.52 -19.84
CA GLY A 38 -1.01 -12.84 -18.98
C GLY A 38 -0.34 -11.58 -18.37
N GLY A 39 -0.12 -10.54 -19.17
CA GLY A 39 0.44 -9.27 -18.70
C GLY A 39 -0.50 -8.54 -17.73
N ILE A 40 -1.82 -8.55 -18.02
CA ILE A 40 -2.85 -7.99 -17.15
C ILE A 40 -2.85 -8.72 -15.80
N ALA A 41 -2.87 -10.07 -15.83
CA ALA A 41 -2.85 -10.88 -14.61
C ALA A 41 -1.60 -10.58 -13.76
N ALA A 42 -0.42 -10.58 -14.40
CA ALA A 42 0.85 -10.30 -13.72
C ALA A 42 0.84 -8.92 -13.06
N TRP A 43 0.34 -7.89 -13.75
CA TRP A 43 0.26 -6.54 -13.20
C TRP A 43 -0.72 -6.44 -12.03
N ILE A 44 -1.93 -6.96 -12.16
CA ILE A 44 -2.95 -6.90 -11.11
C ILE A 44 -2.49 -7.65 -9.86
N VAL A 45 -1.88 -8.84 -10.02
CA VAL A 45 -1.32 -9.61 -8.90
C VAL A 45 -0.13 -8.89 -8.26
N TRP A 46 0.73 -8.26 -9.06
CA TRP A 46 1.83 -7.43 -8.55
C TRP A 46 1.31 -6.26 -7.71
N GLU A 47 0.27 -5.57 -8.18
CA GLU A 47 -0.36 -4.45 -7.48
C GLU A 47 -1.27 -4.90 -6.34
N ARG A 48 -1.48 -6.22 -6.18
CA ARG A 48 -2.37 -6.82 -5.16
C ARG A 48 -3.80 -6.27 -5.23
N ALA A 49 -4.31 -6.16 -6.44
CA ALA A 49 -5.64 -5.61 -6.76
C ALA A 49 -6.60 -6.66 -7.34
N GLU A 50 -6.26 -7.96 -7.28
CA GLU A 50 -7.02 -9.05 -7.87
C GLU A 50 -8.42 -9.20 -7.29
N GLN A 51 -8.57 -9.09 -5.99
CA GLN A 51 -9.89 -9.15 -5.34
C GLN A 51 -10.76 -7.95 -5.72
N TRP A 52 -10.14 -6.76 -5.77
CA TRP A 52 -10.81 -5.55 -6.20
C TRP A 52 -11.31 -5.68 -7.65
N LEU A 53 -10.43 -6.06 -8.57
CA LEU A 53 -10.82 -6.21 -9.98
C LEU A 53 -11.91 -7.27 -10.16
N LEU A 54 -11.78 -8.44 -9.52
CA LEU A 54 -12.79 -9.50 -9.62
C LEU A 54 -14.17 -9.04 -9.15
N ARG A 55 -14.25 -8.35 -8.01
CA ARG A 55 -15.51 -7.79 -7.52
C ARG A 55 -16.08 -6.77 -8.49
N ARG A 56 -15.25 -5.81 -8.92
CA ARG A 56 -15.71 -4.79 -9.85
C ARG A 56 -16.19 -5.37 -11.17
N LEU A 57 -15.51 -6.39 -11.71
CA LEU A 57 -15.97 -7.10 -12.91
C LEU A 57 -17.31 -7.82 -12.69
N ALA A 58 -17.51 -8.42 -11.53
CA ALA A 58 -18.79 -9.04 -11.16
C ALA A 58 -19.90 -8.00 -11.03
N ASP A 59 -19.67 -6.91 -10.27
CA ASP A 59 -20.62 -5.82 -10.06
C ASP A 59 -21.03 -5.14 -11.38
N CYS A 60 -20.11 -5.06 -12.34
CA CYS A 60 -20.36 -4.47 -13.66
C CYS A 60 -20.91 -5.47 -14.69
N GLY A 61 -21.13 -6.76 -14.31
CA GLY A 61 -21.59 -7.79 -15.24
C GLY A 61 -20.56 -8.19 -16.32
N ALA A 62 -19.29 -7.80 -16.17
CA ALA A 62 -18.24 -8.03 -17.16
C ALA A 62 -17.38 -9.28 -16.87
N LEU A 63 -17.56 -9.94 -15.71
CA LEU A 63 -16.72 -11.06 -15.28
C LEU A 63 -16.78 -12.25 -16.26
N ALA A 64 -17.97 -12.59 -16.75
CA ALA A 64 -18.17 -13.71 -17.68
C ALA A 64 -17.60 -13.40 -19.09
N ALA A 65 -17.41 -12.13 -19.44
CA ALA A 65 -16.84 -11.69 -20.72
C ALA A 65 -15.31 -11.61 -20.69
N ALA A 66 -14.70 -11.57 -19.51
CA ALA A 66 -13.24 -11.53 -19.37
C ALA A 66 -12.61 -12.88 -19.77
N PRO A 67 -11.37 -12.88 -20.32
CA PRO A 67 -10.68 -14.12 -20.70
C PRO A 67 -10.61 -15.11 -19.53
N SER A 68 -11.04 -16.34 -19.72
CA SER A 68 -11.12 -17.37 -18.67
C SER A 68 -9.77 -17.64 -17.98
N ALA A 69 -8.69 -17.64 -18.74
CA ALA A 69 -7.34 -17.79 -18.22
C ALA A 69 -6.95 -16.65 -17.25
N LEU A 70 -7.30 -15.40 -17.59
CA LEU A 70 -7.11 -14.25 -16.70
C LEU A 70 -7.92 -14.42 -15.42
N VAL A 71 -9.21 -14.72 -15.55
CA VAL A 71 -10.11 -14.89 -14.40
C VAL A 71 -9.62 -16.00 -13.47
N ALA A 72 -9.15 -17.14 -14.02
CA ALA A 72 -8.61 -18.24 -13.24
C ALA A 72 -7.38 -17.83 -12.39
N VAL A 73 -6.43 -17.12 -12.98
CA VAL A 73 -5.24 -16.62 -12.26
C VAL A 73 -5.63 -15.63 -11.16
N LEU A 74 -6.50 -14.68 -11.47
CA LEU A 74 -6.98 -13.70 -10.48
C LEU A 74 -7.74 -14.37 -9.34
N GLN A 75 -8.61 -15.35 -9.62
CA GLN A 75 -9.34 -16.09 -8.60
C GLN A 75 -8.41 -16.91 -7.71
N GLN A 76 -7.38 -17.54 -8.26
CA GLN A 76 -6.38 -18.26 -7.47
C GLN A 76 -5.63 -17.32 -6.53
N ALA A 77 -5.17 -16.17 -7.04
CA ALA A 77 -4.49 -15.15 -6.24
C ALA A 77 -5.42 -14.61 -5.15
N ALA A 78 -6.66 -14.25 -5.50
CA ALA A 78 -7.66 -13.74 -4.56
C ALA A 78 -7.97 -14.73 -3.42
N ARG A 79 -8.10 -16.04 -3.72
CA ARG A 79 -8.32 -17.06 -2.68
C ARG A 79 -7.13 -17.17 -1.72
N ARG A 80 -5.90 -17.15 -2.26
CA ARG A 80 -4.67 -17.16 -1.45
C ARG A 80 -4.62 -15.94 -0.53
N ASP A 81 -4.92 -14.77 -1.07
CA ASP A 81 -4.82 -13.50 -0.36
C ASP A 81 -5.97 -13.32 0.65
N ALA A 82 -7.16 -13.83 0.35
CA ALA A 82 -8.26 -13.89 1.33
C ALA A 82 -7.90 -14.76 2.53
N LYS A 83 -7.32 -15.95 2.29
CA LYS A 83 -6.85 -16.83 3.37
C LYS A 83 -5.77 -16.15 4.22
N ALA A 84 -4.81 -15.49 3.59
CA ALA A 84 -3.77 -14.75 4.30
C ALA A 84 -4.38 -13.58 5.12
N GLY A 85 -5.34 -12.85 4.55
CA GLY A 85 -6.05 -11.77 5.23
C GLY A 85 -6.78 -12.22 6.50
N LEU A 86 -7.48 -13.36 6.43
CA LEU A 86 -8.14 -13.93 7.61
C LEU A 86 -7.16 -14.31 8.72
N ALA A 87 -5.99 -14.85 8.36
CA ALA A 87 -4.94 -15.15 9.33
C ALA A 87 -4.40 -13.88 10.00
N VAL A 88 -4.17 -12.83 9.21
CA VAL A 88 -3.74 -11.52 9.75
C VAL A 88 -4.80 -10.90 10.65
N ASP A 89 -6.09 -11.01 10.28
CA ASP A 89 -7.18 -10.51 11.12
C ASP A 89 -7.23 -11.23 12.48
N ALA A 90 -7.02 -12.55 12.49
CA ALA A 90 -6.95 -13.32 13.74
C ALA A 90 -5.74 -12.92 14.60
N ASP A 91 -4.56 -12.77 13.97
CA ASP A 91 -3.34 -12.34 14.65
C ASP A 91 -3.47 -10.91 15.20
N ALA A 92 -4.09 -10.01 14.45
CA ALA A 92 -4.38 -8.66 14.90
C ALA A 92 -5.32 -8.64 16.10
N ALA A 93 -6.38 -9.44 16.06
CA ALA A 93 -7.32 -9.57 17.18
C ALA A 93 -6.62 -10.10 18.45
N ASP A 94 -5.74 -11.11 18.31
CA ASP A 94 -4.96 -11.65 19.43
C ASP A 94 -3.98 -10.60 20.00
N ALA A 95 -3.31 -9.84 19.13
CA ALA A 95 -2.40 -8.78 19.54
C ALA A 95 -3.15 -7.66 20.28
N LEU A 96 -4.29 -7.23 19.77
CA LEU A 96 -5.12 -6.19 20.41
C LEU A 96 -5.65 -6.63 21.78
N ARG A 97 -6.09 -7.90 21.92
CA ARG A 97 -6.50 -8.45 23.22
C ARG A 97 -5.33 -8.46 24.22
N ALA A 98 -4.14 -8.84 23.76
CA ALA A 98 -2.95 -8.85 24.60
C ALA A 98 -2.56 -7.43 25.08
N ILE A 99 -2.61 -6.45 24.17
CA ILE A 99 -2.36 -5.03 24.51
C ILE A 99 -3.41 -4.53 25.51
N ALA A 100 -4.68 -4.80 25.25
CA ALA A 100 -5.78 -4.41 26.14
C ALA A 100 -5.65 -5.03 27.55
N ALA A 101 -5.25 -6.31 27.65
CA ALA A 101 -5.02 -6.98 28.93
C ALA A 101 -3.91 -6.33 29.76
N LEU A 102 -2.98 -5.62 29.13
CA LEU A 102 -1.94 -4.83 29.79
C LEU A 102 -2.39 -3.40 30.15
N GLY A 103 -3.63 -3.03 29.83
CA GLY A 103 -4.17 -1.70 30.05
C GLY A 103 -3.57 -0.62 29.15
N VAL A 104 -2.91 -1.01 28.04
CA VAL A 104 -2.26 -0.05 27.14
C VAL A 104 -3.25 0.40 26.07
N PRO A 105 -3.47 1.70 25.89
CA PRO A 105 -4.29 2.20 24.78
C PRO A 105 -3.54 2.04 23.46
N CYS A 106 -4.29 1.76 22.38
CA CYS A 106 -3.70 1.61 21.05
C CYS A 106 -4.66 2.01 19.94
N VAL A 107 -4.11 2.29 18.75
CA VAL A 107 -4.86 2.57 17.53
C VAL A 107 -4.36 1.60 16.44
N LEU A 108 -5.28 0.81 15.87
CA LEU A 108 -4.99 -0.07 14.74
C LEU A 108 -4.74 0.78 13.50
N LEU A 109 -3.70 0.48 12.71
CA LEU A 109 -3.28 1.31 11.59
C LEU A 109 -3.41 0.60 10.24
N LYS A 110 -3.23 1.36 9.16
CA LYS A 110 -3.04 0.90 7.78
C LYS A 110 -4.04 -0.18 7.32
N GLY A 111 -3.54 -1.31 6.84
CA GLY A 111 -4.33 -2.40 6.28
C GLY A 111 -5.37 -2.98 7.24
N PRO A 112 -4.99 -3.42 8.44
CA PRO A 112 -5.92 -3.91 9.43
C PRO A 112 -6.99 -2.91 9.83
N ALA A 113 -6.65 -1.61 9.98
CA ALA A 113 -7.63 -0.56 10.28
C ALA A 113 -8.67 -0.38 9.17
N ARG A 114 -8.24 -0.51 7.89
CA ARG A 114 -9.18 -0.46 6.75
C ARG A 114 -10.12 -1.66 6.77
N ARG A 115 -9.60 -2.86 7.00
CA ARG A 115 -10.41 -4.08 7.10
C ARG A 115 -11.38 -4.02 8.29
N ALA A 116 -10.96 -3.46 9.41
CA ALA A 116 -11.84 -3.23 10.56
C ALA A 116 -12.94 -2.20 10.28
N SER A 117 -12.77 -1.35 9.26
CA SER A 117 -13.75 -0.36 8.80
C SER A 117 -14.49 -0.80 7.52
N ALA A 118 -14.52 -2.09 7.20
CA ALA A 118 -15.09 -2.58 5.92
C ALA A 118 -16.58 -2.32 5.75
N ASP A 119 -17.32 -2.09 6.82
CA ASP A 119 -18.71 -1.63 6.81
C ASP A 119 -18.87 -0.18 6.33
N GLN A 120 -17.81 0.60 6.39
CA GLN A 120 -17.79 2.03 6.06
C GLN A 120 -16.91 2.34 4.84
N LEU A 121 -15.99 1.46 4.49
CA LEU A 121 -15.03 1.64 3.40
C LEU A 121 -15.33 0.69 2.24
N PRO A 122 -15.72 1.19 1.05
CA PRO A 122 -15.94 0.34 -0.12
C PRO A 122 -14.73 -0.55 -0.41
N LEU A 123 -14.95 -1.85 -0.58
CA LEU A 123 -13.94 -2.84 -0.95
C LEU A 123 -12.73 -2.95 0.01
N ALA A 124 -12.82 -2.43 1.23
CA ALA A 124 -11.73 -2.53 2.20
C ALA A 124 -11.38 -3.97 2.57
N ASP A 125 -12.35 -4.89 2.54
CA ASP A 125 -12.16 -6.32 2.75
C ASP A 125 -11.46 -7.01 1.54
N ALA A 126 -11.46 -6.39 0.37
CA ALA A 126 -10.71 -6.84 -0.80
C ALA A 126 -9.21 -6.51 -0.74
N ARG A 127 -8.78 -5.81 0.31
CA ARG A 127 -7.38 -5.42 0.49
C ARG A 127 -6.55 -6.54 1.11
N LEU A 128 -5.48 -6.94 0.42
CA LEU A 128 -4.47 -7.80 1.03
C LEU A 128 -3.72 -7.07 2.14
N THR A 129 -3.67 -7.69 3.32
CA THR A 129 -2.89 -7.25 4.48
C THR A 129 -1.98 -8.40 4.89
N ARG A 130 -0.73 -8.11 5.29
CA ARG A 130 0.28 -9.12 5.68
C ARG A 130 0.90 -8.84 7.05
N ASP A 131 0.70 -7.65 7.54
CA ASP A 131 1.27 -7.09 8.76
C ASP A 131 0.15 -6.54 9.65
N VAL A 132 0.42 -6.52 10.93
CA VAL A 132 -0.43 -5.94 11.96
C VAL A 132 0.27 -4.68 12.47
N ASP A 133 -0.19 -3.52 12.02
CA ASP A 133 0.34 -2.22 12.40
C ASP A 133 -0.48 -1.64 13.55
N VAL A 134 0.14 -1.33 14.68
CA VAL A 134 -0.53 -0.77 15.85
C VAL A 134 0.26 0.42 16.38
N LEU A 135 -0.37 1.59 16.49
CA LEU A 135 0.20 2.74 17.19
C LEU A 135 -0.03 2.59 18.69
N VAL A 136 1.03 2.78 19.45
CA VAL A 136 1.02 2.74 20.91
C VAL A 136 1.75 3.96 21.48
N PRO A 137 1.47 4.37 22.73
CA PRO A 137 2.28 5.41 23.39
C PRO A 137 3.74 5.00 23.41
N ALA A 138 4.65 5.93 23.09
CA ALA A 138 6.08 5.64 23.02
C ALA A 138 6.64 5.10 24.36
N ALA A 139 6.13 5.60 25.46
CA ALA A 139 6.53 5.14 26.81
C ALA A 139 6.18 3.66 27.08
N GLU A 140 5.19 3.11 26.37
CA GLU A 140 4.75 1.73 26.53
C GLU A 140 5.31 0.77 25.49
N SER A 141 5.90 1.31 24.43
CA SER A 141 6.25 0.55 23.23
C SER A 141 7.27 -0.56 23.51
N GLU A 142 8.33 -0.27 24.27
CA GLU A 142 9.35 -1.25 24.60
C GLU A 142 8.82 -2.34 25.56
N ARG A 143 8.00 -1.98 26.54
CA ARG A 143 7.33 -2.93 27.45
C ARG A 143 6.44 -3.90 26.67
N LEU A 144 5.68 -3.40 25.70
CA LEU A 144 4.86 -4.22 24.81
C LEU A 144 5.72 -5.13 23.93
N TRP A 145 6.81 -4.61 23.39
CA TRP A 145 7.72 -5.39 22.56
C TRP A 145 8.26 -6.60 23.30
N TRP A 146 8.76 -6.42 24.52
CA TRP A 146 9.24 -7.51 25.37
C TRP A 146 8.12 -8.47 25.78
N HIS A 147 6.89 -7.95 26.01
CA HIS A 147 5.74 -8.80 26.28
C HIS A 147 5.46 -9.76 25.10
N PHE A 148 5.46 -9.29 23.86
CA PHE A 148 5.28 -10.16 22.70
C PHE A 148 6.45 -11.13 22.51
N ARG A 149 7.68 -10.71 22.81
CA ARG A 149 8.85 -11.59 22.83
C ARG A 149 8.65 -12.76 23.80
N SER A 150 8.19 -12.49 25.01
CA SER A 150 7.93 -13.55 26.03
C SER A 150 6.79 -14.49 25.60
N ARG A 151 5.93 -14.08 24.67
CA ARG A 151 4.88 -14.91 24.05
C ARG A 151 5.34 -15.69 22.82
N GLY A 152 6.62 -15.72 22.53
CA GLY A 152 7.21 -16.48 21.44
C GLY A 152 7.26 -15.77 20.09
N TYR A 153 6.99 -14.46 20.03
CA TYR A 153 7.25 -13.68 18.82
C TYR A 153 8.75 -13.52 18.61
N LEU A 154 9.21 -13.57 17.36
CA LEU A 154 10.62 -13.47 16.99
C LEU A 154 10.89 -12.11 16.34
N PRO A 155 12.04 -11.47 16.64
CA PRO A 155 12.41 -10.23 15.96
C PRO A 155 12.59 -10.51 14.47
N TYR A 156 11.90 -9.73 13.64
CA TYR A 156 11.98 -9.88 12.19
C TYR A 156 13.33 -9.36 11.68
N GLU A 157 13.99 -10.16 10.81
CA GLU A 157 15.29 -9.83 10.23
C GLU A 157 16.39 -9.47 11.26
N TYR A 158 16.33 -10.08 12.44
CA TYR A 158 17.31 -9.87 13.49
C TYR A 158 18.42 -10.94 13.44
N ASP A 159 19.67 -10.50 13.29
CA ASP A 159 20.86 -11.30 13.45
C ASP A 159 21.77 -10.62 14.49
N PRO A 160 21.86 -11.15 15.72
CA PRO A 160 22.66 -10.53 16.78
C PRO A 160 24.14 -10.38 16.41
N ALA A 161 24.66 -11.23 15.51
CA ALA A 161 26.04 -11.15 15.04
C ALA A 161 26.28 -9.99 14.04
N ARG A 162 25.23 -9.34 13.59
CA ARG A 162 25.26 -8.27 12.56
C ARG A 162 24.74 -6.93 13.05
N LEU A 163 24.41 -6.81 14.33
CA LEU A 163 23.99 -5.53 14.87
C LEU A 163 25.16 -4.53 14.82
N PRO A 164 24.94 -3.33 14.27
CA PRO A 164 25.88 -2.25 14.46
C PRO A 164 26.12 -1.99 15.95
N PRO A 165 27.32 -1.57 16.32
CA PRO A 165 27.60 -1.19 17.70
C PRO A 165 26.60 -0.12 18.20
N GLY A 166 25.93 -0.39 19.31
CA GLY A 166 24.95 0.52 19.91
C GLY A 166 23.51 0.32 19.47
N GLU A 167 23.21 -0.57 18.51
CA GLU A 167 21.82 -0.97 18.20
C GLU A 167 21.32 -2.02 19.22
N SER A 168 20.07 -1.84 19.65
CA SER A 168 19.38 -2.79 20.53
C SER A 168 18.54 -3.80 19.73
N GLU A 169 18.19 -4.93 20.36
CA GLU A 169 17.24 -5.88 19.77
C GLU A 169 15.89 -5.23 19.49
N VAL A 170 15.48 -4.28 20.31
CA VAL A 170 14.18 -3.59 20.21
C VAL A 170 14.13 -2.58 19.09
N GLN A 171 15.22 -1.82 18.89
CA GLN A 171 15.29 -0.79 17.87
C GLN A 171 15.50 -1.41 16.49
N GLY A 172 14.62 -1.09 15.57
CA GLY A 172 14.69 -1.50 14.17
C GLY A 172 15.25 -0.41 13.26
N PRO A 173 15.44 -0.72 11.97
CA PRO A 173 15.89 0.26 10.97
C PRO A 173 14.82 1.29 10.62
N SER A 174 13.58 1.08 11.04
CA SER A 174 12.47 1.98 10.77
C SER A 174 12.43 3.13 11.78
N PRO A 175 12.26 4.37 11.34
CA PRO A 175 12.05 5.49 12.26
C PRO A 175 10.61 5.56 12.80
N TYR A 176 9.71 4.68 12.36
CA TYR A 176 8.29 4.73 12.64
C TYR A 176 7.84 3.75 13.72
N HIS A 177 8.50 2.61 13.81
CA HIS A 177 8.14 1.50 14.69
C HIS A 177 9.38 0.82 15.24
N LEU A 178 9.21 0.14 16.37
CA LEU A 178 10.21 -0.77 16.91
C LEU A 178 10.50 -1.90 15.91
N ARG A 179 11.53 -2.68 16.15
CA ARG A 179 11.80 -3.85 15.31
C ARG A 179 10.56 -4.72 15.22
N ALA A 180 10.14 -5.00 13.99
CA ALA A 180 8.95 -5.80 13.74
C ALA A 180 9.09 -7.19 14.36
N LEU A 181 8.01 -7.73 14.86
CA LEU A 181 7.94 -9.02 15.53
C LEU A 181 7.15 -10.01 14.67
N LEU A 182 7.76 -11.15 14.34
CA LEU A 182 7.13 -12.22 13.57
C LEU A 182 6.51 -13.25 14.51
N ARG A 183 5.21 -13.47 14.41
CA ARG A 183 4.57 -14.65 15.00
C ARG A 183 4.95 -15.88 14.17
N PRO A 184 5.49 -16.96 14.75
CA PRO A 184 5.76 -18.17 13.98
C PRO A 184 4.50 -18.72 13.30
N GLY A 185 4.53 -18.81 11.96
CA GLY A 185 3.36 -19.22 11.17
C GLY A 185 2.27 -18.17 10.99
N GLY A 186 2.45 -16.95 11.52
CA GLY A 186 1.48 -15.86 11.50
C GLY A 186 1.99 -14.58 10.85
N ALA A 187 1.29 -13.48 11.16
CA ALA A 187 1.59 -12.15 10.65
C ALA A 187 2.78 -11.50 11.38
N THR A 188 3.35 -10.49 10.75
CA THR A 188 4.31 -9.58 11.38
C THR A 188 3.57 -8.52 12.17
N LEU A 189 3.97 -8.28 13.43
CA LEU A 189 3.46 -7.21 14.29
C LEU A 189 4.45 -6.04 14.29
N GLU A 190 3.96 -4.85 13.95
CA GLU A 190 4.70 -3.60 13.98
C GLU A 190 4.13 -2.66 15.04
N LEU A 191 4.88 -2.44 16.13
CA LEU A 191 4.52 -1.48 17.17
C LEU A 191 5.03 -0.11 16.76
N HIS A 192 4.13 0.72 16.24
CA HIS A 192 4.40 2.07 15.79
C HIS A 192 4.44 3.05 16.98
N VAL A 193 5.37 3.98 16.94
CA VAL A 193 5.44 5.14 17.83
C VAL A 193 5.18 6.44 17.09
N THR A 194 5.29 6.42 15.77
CA THR A 194 4.90 7.51 14.86
C THR A 194 4.46 6.93 13.52
N THR A 195 3.82 7.74 12.67
CA THR A 195 3.30 7.31 11.36
C THR A 195 3.96 8.02 10.19
N GLU A 196 4.76 9.05 10.46
CA GLU A 196 5.42 9.82 9.41
C GLU A 196 6.76 10.40 9.88
N ARG A 197 7.64 10.64 8.91
CA ARG A 197 8.97 11.21 9.18
C ARG A 197 8.85 12.65 9.67
N GLY A 198 9.57 12.97 10.73
CA GLY A 198 9.60 14.31 11.30
C GLY A 198 8.47 14.63 12.28
N LEU A 199 7.49 13.73 12.42
CA LEU A 199 6.47 13.85 13.45
C LEU A 199 6.97 13.19 14.74
N SER A 200 6.98 13.93 15.85
CA SER A 200 7.36 13.36 17.15
C SER A 200 6.35 12.32 17.62
N PRO A 201 6.78 11.27 18.36
CA PRO A 201 5.88 10.24 18.87
C PRO A 201 4.68 10.80 19.67
N ALA A 202 4.91 11.82 20.50
CA ALA A 202 3.82 12.45 21.27
C ALA A 202 2.78 13.09 20.36
N ARG A 203 3.21 13.88 19.37
CA ARG A 203 2.28 14.51 18.41
C ARG A 203 1.57 13.48 17.55
N ALA A 204 2.25 12.40 17.15
CA ALA A 204 1.62 11.33 16.39
C ALA A 204 0.53 10.65 17.20
N TRP A 205 0.82 10.37 18.47
CA TRP A 205 -0.14 9.80 19.41
C TRP A 205 -1.35 10.72 19.59
N ASP A 206 -1.12 11.97 19.97
CA ASP A 206 -2.21 12.93 20.26
C ASP A 206 -3.14 13.10 19.05
N ARG A 207 -2.55 13.25 17.86
CA ARG A 207 -3.29 13.43 16.61
C ARG A 207 -4.15 12.22 16.27
N LEU A 208 -3.55 11.01 16.28
CA LEU A 208 -4.28 9.81 15.92
C LEU A 208 -5.27 9.37 16.99
N TRP A 209 -4.94 9.55 18.26
CA TRP A 209 -5.81 9.17 19.36
C TRP A 209 -7.05 10.07 19.48
N SER A 210 -6.87 11.40 19.38
CA SER A 210 -7.99 12.35 19.49
C SER A 210 -8.98 12.24 18.32
N GLY A 211 -8.50 11.95 17.12
CA GLY A 211 -9.34 11.75 15.93
C GLY A 211 -9.79 10.31 15.70
N ALA A 212 -9.42 9.36 16.57
CA ALA A 212 -9.72 7.95 16.36
C ALA A 212 -11.23 7.67 16.42
N ARG A 213 -11.70 6.84 15.50
CA ARG A 213 -13.05 6.28 15.52
C ARG A 213 -13.03 4.93 16.23
N ILE A 214 -14.15 4.58 16.86
CA ILE A 214 -14.37 3.25 17.42
C ILE A 214 -15.20 2.45 16.45
N VAL A 215 -14.73 1.27 16.11
CA VAL A 215 -15.42 0.31 15.23
C VAL A 215 -15.54 -1.04 15.94
N ARG A 216 -16.65 -1.75 15.71
CA ARG A 216 -16.82 -3.12 16.20
C ARG A 216 -16.15 -4.09 15.24
N TRP A 217 -15.10 -4.77 15.69
CA TRP A 217 -14.35 -5.70 14.85
C TRP A 217 -13.85 -6.92 15.64
N GLN A 218 -14.01 -8.12 15.09
CA GLN A 218 -13.60 -9.39 15.72
C GLN A 218 -14.12 -9.53 17.18
N GLY A 219 -15.36 -9.07 17.41
CA GLY A 219 -16.01 -9.17 18.71
C GLY A 219 -15.53 -8.15 19.77
N MET A 220 -14.71 -7.16 19.41
CA MET A 220 -14.19 -6.13 20.30
C MET A 220 -14.38 -4.73 19.72
N ASP A 221 -14.34 -3.71 20.57
CA ASP A 221 -14.29 -2.31 20.16
C ASP A 221 -12.84 -1.93 19.90
N VAL A 222 -12.54 -1.53 18.64
CA VAL A 222 -11.20 -1.20 18.17
C VAL A 222 -11.15 0.26 17.78
N ARG A 223 -10.10 0.95 18.19
CA ARG A 223 -9.81 2.30 17.71
C ARG A 223 -9.08 2.23 16.36
N VAL A 224 -9.60 2.96 15.39
CA VAL A 224 -9.02 3.11 14.05
C VAL A 224 -8.87 4.59 13.72
N PRO A 225 -7.95 4.99 12.84
CA PRO A 225 -7.79 6.39 12.45
C PRO A 225 -9.07 6.99 11.85
N SER A 226 -9.19 8.32 11.89
CA SER A 226 -10.19 9.05 11.10
C SER A 226 -10.00 8.76 9.60
N PHE A 227 -11.00 9.10 8.77
CA PHE A 227 -10.87 8.96 7.32
C PHE A 227 -9.75 9.86 6.77
N THR A 228 -9.59 11.07 7.30
CA THR A 228 -8.48 11.98 6.96
C THR A 228 -7.13 11.33 7.24
N GLU A 229 -6.96 10.71 8.40
CA GLU A 229 -5.71 10.01 8.74
C GLU A 229 -5.49 8.74 7.90
N LEU A 230 -6.54 7.97 7.57
CA LEU A 230 -6.41 6.81 6.67
C LEU A 230 -6.01 7.23 5.26
N LEU A 231 -6.54 8.36 4.76
CA LEU A 231 -6.12 8.94 3.48
C LEU A 231 -4.66 9.40 3.54
N TRP A 232 -4.31 10.12 4.61
CA TRP A 232 -2.94 10.59 4.83
C TRP A 232 -1.93 9.45 4.90
N GLN A 233 -2.27 8.36 5.58
CA GLN A 233 -1.45 7.15 5.62
C GLN A 233 -1.29 6.51 4.23
N ALA A 234 -2.33 6.48 3.40
CA ALA A 234 -2.21 5.98 2.03
C ALA A 234 -1.27 6.84 1.19
N LEU A 235 -1.38 8.16 1.31
CA LEU A 235 -0.53 9.14 0.62
C LEU A 235 0.94 9.02 1.05
N THR A 236 1.22 9.04 2.35
CA THR A 236 2.58 8.99 2.89
C THR A 236 3.23 7.62 2.71
N HIS A 237 2.44 6.54 2.79
CA HIS A 237 2.94 5.18 2.58
C HIS A 237 3.22 4.88 1.11
N ALA A 238 2.57 5.57 0.18
CA ALA A 238 2.90 5.50 -1.23
C ALA A 238 4.30 6.04 -1.54
N ASP A 239 4.94 6.67 -0.56
CA ASP A 239 6.24 7.34 -0.70
C ASP A 239 6.26 8.24 -1.95
N VAL A 240 5.29 9.14 -2.00
CA VAL A 240 5.04 10.01 -3.16
C VAL A 240 6.27 10.85 -3.52
N ALA A 241 7.09 11.20 -2.53
CA ALA A 241 8.36 11.91 -2.72
C ALA A 241 9.57 10.98 -2.88
N GLY A 242 9.39 9.69 -2.74
CA GLY A 242 10.47 8.70 -2.66
C GLY A 242 10.58 7.77 -3.86
N SER A 243 11.13 6.62 -3.62
CA SER A 243 11.69 5.74 -4.63
C SER A 243 10.80 4.59 -5.10
N THR A 244 9.73 4.27 -4.38
CA THR A 244 8.98 3.04 -4.62
C THR A 244 7.95 3.14 -5.72
N GLY A 245 7.71 4.36 -6.20
CA GLY A 245 6.75 4.62 -7.26
C GLY A 245 5.31 4.48 -6.82
N TRP A 246 4.43 4.97 -7.63
CA TRP A 246 3.01 4.98 -7.39
C TRP A 246 2.42 3.59 -7.60
N SER A 247 1.90 3.01 -6.52
CA SER A 247 1.27 1.69 -6.54
C SER A 247 -0.24 1.85 -6.69
N LEU A 248 -0.83 1.09 -7.62
CA LEU A 248 -2.28 1.02 -7.79
C LEU A 248 -2.99 0.70 -6.48
N ARG A 249 -2.42 -0.17 -5.66
CA ARG A 249 -2.98 -0.53 -4.35
C ARG A 249 -3.20 0.69 -3.45
N HIS A 250 -2.23 1.61 -3.38
CA HIS A 250 -2.38 2.81 -2.55
C HIS A 250 -3.42 3.77 -3.10
N TRP A 251 -3.58 3.85 -4.42
CA TRP A 251 -4.67 4.60 -5.04
C TRP A 251 -6.03 4.00 -4.76
N LEU A 252 -6.16 2.68 -4.80
CA LEU A 252 -7.39 1.98 -4.44
C LEU A 252 -7.72 2.18 -2.95
N ASP A 253 -6.72 2.12 -2.07
CA ASP A 253 -6.84 2.44 -0.65
C ASP A 253 -7.37 3.87 -0.44
N ALA A 254 -6.82 4.85 -1.16
CA ALA A 254 -7.26 6.23 -1.08
C ALA A 254 -8.66 6.45 -1.68
N ALA A 255 -8.93 5.85 -2.86
CA ALA A 255 -10.24 5.94 -3.51
C ALA A 255 -11.36 5.40 -2.61
N SER A 256 -11.11 4.29 -1.91
CA SER A 256 -12.04 3.73 -0.93
C SER A 256 -12.37 4.72 0.20
N VAL A 257 -11.35 5.43 0.72
CA VAL A 257 -11.55 6.45 1.77
C VAL A 257 -12.26 7.69 1.23
N ILE A 258 -11.86 8.17 0.05
CA ILE A 258 -12.48 9.34 -0.60
C ILE A 258 -13.98 9.09 -0.84
N ALA A 259 -14.33 7.87 -1.27
CA ALA A 259 -15.72 7.50 -1.52
C ALA A 259 -16.56 7.35 -0.24
N ALA A 260 -15.95 7.01 0.88
CA ALA A 260 -16.65 6.75 2.15
C ALA A 260 -17.15 8.03 2.84
N GLN A 261 -16.40 9.17 2.71
CA GLN A 261 -16.70 10.45 3.39
C GLN A 261 -16.95 10.34 4.92
N PRO A 262 -16.68 11.35 5.73
CA PRO A 262 -16.08 12.64 5.41
C PRO A 262 -14.54 12.63 5.55
N VAL A 263 -13.85 13.35 4.67
CA VAL A 263 -12.42 13.69 4.79
C VAL A 263 -12.33 15.20 5.02
N ASP A 264 -11.50 15.63 5.96
CA ASP A 264 -11.16 17.04 6.15
C ASP A 264 -10.13 17.48 5.11
N TRP A 265 -10.62 18.04 4.00
CA TRP A 265 -9.77 18.47 2.88
C TRP A 265 -8.92 19.67 3.21
N ALA A 266 -9.37 20.56 4.09
CA ALA A 266 -8.57 21.69 4.55
C ALA A 266 -7.35 21.20 5.34
N GLU A 267 -7.53 20.20 6.20
CA GLU A 267 -6.43 19.56 6.92
C GLU A 267 -5.47 18.84 5.97
N VAL A 268 -5.97 18.09 4.98
CA VAL A 268 -5.13 17.43 3.97
C VAL A 268 -4.32 18.45 3.19
N ALA A 269 -4.93 19.53 2.72
CA ALA A 269 -4.25 20.60 1.99
C ALA A 269 -3.16 21.26 2.85
N ALA A 270 -3.48 21.61 4.10
CA ALA A 270 -2.52 22.24 5.02
C ALA A 270 -1.29 21.35 5.28
N ARG A 271 -1.47 20.04 5.41
CA ARG A 271 -0.36 19.07 5.57
C ARG A 271 0.49 18.96 4.29
N ILE A 272 -0.14 18.97 3.12
CA ILE A 272 0.57 18.95 1.83
C ILE A 272 1.37 20.24 1.66
N ASP A 273 0.80 21.38 2.05
CA ASP A 273 1.44 22.71 1.94
C ASP A 273 2.61 22.86 2.92
N GLY A 274 2.58 22.19 4.07
CA GLY A 274 3.69 22.13 5.01
C GLY A 274 4.89 21.31 4.52
N GLY A 275 4.77 20.58 3.41
CA GLY A 275 5.85 19.82 2.78
C GLY A 275 6.74 20.64 1.85
N ALA A 276 7.82 20.02 1.33
CA ALA A 276 8.65 20.64 0.31
C ALA A 276 7.85 20.85 -1.00
N ALA A 277 8.10 21.92 -1.73
CA ALA A 277 7.32 22.28 -2.93
C ALA A 277 7.20 21.17 -3.98
N GLY A 278 8.27 20.39 -4.19
CA GLY A 278 8.23 19.23 -5.09
C GLY A 278 7.37 18.08 -4.57
N ALA A 279 7.35 17.86 -3.25
CA ALA A 279 6.50 16.84 -2.63
C ALA A 279 5.02 17.22 -2.71
N ARG A 280 4.70 18.54 -2.61
CA ARG A 280 3.34 19.05 -2.79
C ARG A 280 2.78 18.70 -4.17
N ALA A 281 3.50 19.05 -5.24
CA ALA A 281 3.04 18.77 -6.60
C ALA A 281 2.79 17.27 -6.83
N LEU A 282 3.67 16.41 -6.30
CA LEU A 282 3.54 14.96 -6.39
C LEU A 282 2.33 14.44 -5.58
N ALA A 283 2.13 14.94 -4.37
CA ALA A 283 1.02 14.55 -3.51
C ALA A 283 -0.34 14.90 -4.15
N LEU A 284 -0.47 16.11 -4.71
CA LEU A 284 -1.68 16.56 -5.37
C LEU A 284 -1.94 15.77 -6.68
N ALA A 285 -0.89 15.51 -7.47
CA ALA A 285 -1.00 14.69 -8.68
C ALA A 285 -1.41 13.25 -8.34
N TRP A 286 -0.88 12.69 -7.25
CA TRP A 286 -1.26 11.37 -6.77
C TRP A 286 -2.72 11.32 -6.30
N LEU A 287 -3.17 12.33 -5.53
CA LEU A 287 -4.56 12.44 -5.10
C LEU A 287 -5.53 12.51 -6.28
N SER A 288 -5.19 13.21 -7.34
CA SER A 288 -6.00 13.27 -8.55
C SER A 288 -6.32 11.87 -9.12
N GLY A 289 -5.36 10.96 -9.13
CA GLY A 289 -5.59 9.56 -9.53
C GLY A 289 -6.53 8.81 -8.59
N ALA A 290 -6.46 9.07 -7.29
CA ALA A 290 -7.37 8.48 -6.32
C ALA A 290 -8.81 8.99 -6.49
N PHE A 291 -8.99 10.28 -6.79
CA PHE A 291 -10.29 10.86 -7.10
C PHE A 291 -10.89 10.29 -8.39
N ASP A 292 -10.07 10.08 -9.43
CA ASP A 292 -10.54 9.43 -10.67
C ASP A 292 -11.06 8.02 -10.41
N LEU A 293 -10.37 7.23 -9.58
CA LEU A 293 -10.81 5.89 -9.20
C LEU A 293 -12.04 5.91 -8.27
N ALA A 294 -12.15 6.90 -7.39
CA ALA A 294 -13.34 7.10 -6.56
C ALA A 294 -14.54 7.57 -7.38
N ALA A 295 -14.30 8.14 -8.57
CA ALA A 295 -15.28 8.82 -9.41
C ALA A 295 -15.99 9.99 -8.69
N ILE A 296 -15.22 10.75 -7.94
CA ILE A 296 -15.66 11.91 -7.16
C ILE A 296 -14.90 13.14 -7.65
N GLU A 297 -15.57 14.29 -7.68
CA GLU A 297 -14.97 15.57 -8.06
C GLU A 297 -13.89 15.98 -7.05
N VAL A 298 -12.76 16.48 -7.57
CA VAL A 298 -11.64 16.94 -6.74
C VAL A 298 -12.02 18.23 -6.01
N PRO A 299 -11.98 18.25 -4.67
CA PRO A 299 -12.24 19.45 -3.89
C PRO A 299 -11.29 20.59 -4.24
N PRO A 300 -11.75 21.85 -4.17
CA PRO A 300 -10.93 23.02 -4.54
C PRO A 300 -9.59 23.10 -3.78
N GLU A 301 -9.57 22.67 -2.52
CA GLU A 301 -8.43 22.74 -1.61
C GLU A 301 -7.23 21.90 -2.11
N VAL A 302 -7.51 20.82 -2.85
CA VAL A 302 -6.49 19.87 -3.32
C VAL A 302 -6.44 19.75 -4.84
N ARG A 303 -7.08 20.66 -5.57
CA ARG A 303 -7.14 20.62 -7.04
C ARG A 303 -5.82 21.04 -7.68
N VAL A 304 -5.37 20.32 -8.70
CA VAL A 304 -4.23 20.67 -9.55
C VAL A 304 -4.69 20.99 -10.96
N PRO A 305 -4.06 21.98 -11.63
CA PRO A 305 -4.46 22.40 -12.97
C PRO A 305 -4.31 21.32 -14.03
N HIS A 306 -3.23 20.53 -13.98
CA HIS A 306 -2.89 19.51 -14.99
C HIS A 306 -2.31 18.27 -14.30
N PRO A 307 -3.15 17.40 -13.72
CA PRO A 307 -2.67 16.17 -13.12
C PRO A 307 -2.21 15.18 -14.20
N PRO A 308 -1.17 14.38 -13.94
CA PRO A 308 -0.81 13.31 -14.84
C PRO A 308 -1.96 12.31 -14.97
N SER A 309 -2.21 11.81 -16.17
CA SER A 309 -3.26 10.84 -16.43
C SER A 309 -2.93 9.49 -15.78
N LEU A 310 -3.89 8.96 -15.03
CA LEU A 310 -3.77 7.62 -14.46
C LEU A 310 -3.66 6.55 -15.56
N GLU A 311 -4.29 6.79 -16.72
CA GLU A 311 -4.23 5.92 -17.88
C GLU A 311 -2.81 5.81 -18.46
N GLU A 312 -2.10 6.94 -18.58
CA GLU A 312 -0.71 6.94 -19.04
C GLU A 312 0.19 6.15 -18.09
N MET A 313 0.00 6.30 -16.78
CA MET A 313 0.75 5.57 -15.77
C MET A 313 0.45 4.07 -15.79
N ALA A 314 -0.81 3.68 -15.94
CA ALA A 314 -1.22 2.29 -16.05
C ALA A 314 -0.73 1.66 -17.37
N ALA A 315 -0.81 2.39 -18.48
CA ALA A 315 -0.30 1.94 -19.78
C ALA A 315 1.21 1.67 -19.75
N TRP A 316 1.97 2.54 -19.12
CA TRP A 316 3.40 2.34 -18.94
C TRP A 316 3.72 1.08 -18.13
N ARG A 317 3.05 0.85 -17.01
CA ARG A 317 3.25 -0.36 -16.19
C ARG A 317 2.91 -1.64 -16.94
N LEU A 318 1.80 -1.66 -17.68
CA LEU A 318 1.43 -2.79 -18.53
C LEU A 318 2.47 -3.06 -19.61
N ALA A 319 3.03 -2.02 -20.24
CA ALA A 319 4.07 -2.16 -21.25
C ALA A 319 5.37 -2.74 -20.65
N VAL A 320 5.73 -2.38 -19.42
CA VAL A 320 6.90 -2.92 -18.73
C VAL A 320 6.71 -4.41 -18.40
N LEU A 321 5.52 -4.81 -17.96
CA LEU A 321 5.21 -6.20 -17.61
C LEU A 321 4.97 -7.10 -18.82
N ALA A 322 4.55 -6.54 -19.96
CA ALA A 322 4.37 -7.26 -21.22
C ALA A 322 5.70 -7.58 -21.93
N ARG A 323 6.84 -7.07 -21.49
CA ARG A 323 8.14 -7.48 -21.99
C ARG A 323 8.33 -8.96 -21.69
N PRO A 324 8.76 -9.80 -22.66
CA PRO A 324 8.99 -11.21 -22.42
C PRO A 324 9.95 -11.35 -21.22
N ALA A 325 9.53 -12.15 -20.26
CA ALA A 325 10.38 -12.46 -19.11
C ALA A 325 11.65 -13.12 -19.65
N ARG A 326 12.76 -12.38 -19.70
CA ARG A 326 14.06 -13.02 -19.80
C ARG A 326 14.21 -13.93 -18.57
N PRO A 327 14.89 -15.09 -18.69
CA PRO A 327 15.24 -15.89 -17.53
C PRO A 327 15.81 -14.93 -16.49
N VAL A 328 15.14 -14.79 -15.38
CA VAL A 328 15.45 -13.74 -14.42
C VAL A 328 16.72 -14.15 -13.71
N ASP A 329 17.86 -13.72 -14.24
CA ASP A 329 19.04 -13.59 -13.39
C ASP A 329 18.66 -12.62 -12.26
N TRP A 330 18.92 -13.00 -11.00
CA TRP A 330 18.68 -12.15 -9.84
C TRP A 330 19.35 -10.77 -9.99
N ARG A 331 20.44 -10.66 -10.79
CA ARG A 331 21.10 -9.41 -11.16
C ARG A 331 20.23 -8.52 -12.06
N ASP A 332 19.54 -9.13 -13.02
CA ASP A 332 18.57 -8.42 -13.88
C ASP A 332 17.37 -7.95 -13.07
N LYS A 333 16.94 -8.72 -12.06
CA LYS A 333 15.84 -8.35 -11.17
C LYS A 333 16.19 -7.15 -10.30
N LEU A 334 17.43 -7.08 -9.80
CA LEU A 334 17.94 -5.95 -9.02
C LEU A 334 18.13 -4.70 -9.89
N LEU A 335 18.63 -4.87 -11.13
CA LEU A 335 18.78 -3.79 -12.10
C LEU A 335 17.39 -3.31 -12.57
N ASP A 336 16.42 -4.21 -12.74
CA ASP A 336 15.07 -3.88 -13.17
C ASP A 336 14.26 -3.23 -12.03
N GLU A 337 14.42 -3.64 -10.79
CA GLU A 337 13.88 -2.90 -9.62
C GLU A 337 14.55 -1.52 -9.47
N GLY A 338 15.83 -1.42 -9.72
CA GLY A 338 16.57 -0.15 -9.77
C GLY A 338 16.13 0.76 -10.92
N THR A 339 15.91 0.21 -12.11
CA THR A 339 15.42 0.94 -13.29
C THR A 339 13.93 1.22 -13.23
N ARG A 340 13.10 0.35 -12.66
CA ARG A 340 11.68 0.62 -12.39
C ARG A 340 11.51 1.77 -11.40
N SER A 341 12.40 1.83 -10.42
CA SER A 341 12.49 2.91 -9.46
C SER A 341 13.04 4.21 -10.06
N SER A 342 13.92 4.15 -11.07
CA SER A 342 14.58 5.30 -11.71
C SER A 342 13.95 5.71 -13.05
N ALA A 343 13.35 4.77 -13.80
CA ALA A 343 12.51 5.04 -14.97
C ALA A 343 11.08 5.41 -14.58
N GLY A 344 10.92 5.71 -13.28
CA GLY A 344 9.69 6.26 -12.80
C GLY A 344 9.26 7.40 -13.70
N LEU A 345 7.98 7.52 -13.92
CA LEU A 345 7.21 8.58 -14.53
C LEU A 345 8.06 9.74 -15.08
N PRO A 346 7.75 10.34 -16.18
CA PRO A 346 8.36 11.58 -16.64
C PRO A 346 8.08 12.71 -15.63
N LEU A 347 8.68 12.60 -14.44
CA LEU A 347 8.65 13.62 -13.40
C LEU A 347 9.63 14.76 -13.71
N ALA A 348 10.47 14.59 -14.74
CA ALA A 348 11.41 15.63 -15.18
C ALA A 348 10.75 17.01 -15.46
N PRO A 349 9.51 17.08 -15.96
CA PRO A 349 8.81 18.36 -16.08
C PRO A 349 8.22 18.89 -14.77
N LEU A 350 8.00 18.01 -13.76
CA LEU A 350 7.30 18.38 -12.52
C LEU A 350 8.26 18.78 -11.38
N VAL A 351 9.52 18.38 -11.47
CA VAL A 351 10.53 18.65 -10.45
C VAL A 351 11.66 19.44 -11.08
N GLY A 352 11.69 20.74 -10.87
CA GLY A 352 12.74 21.63 -11.35
C GLY A 352 14.15 21.09 -11.06
N GLY A 353 14.87 20.81 -12.14
CA GLY A 353 15.97 19.88 -12.30
C GLY A 353 17.31 20.16 -11.63
N ARG A 354 17.44 20.33 -10.31
CA ARG A 354 18.78 20.49 -9.68
C ARG A 354 19.14 19.57 -8.50
N SER A 355 18.32 18.61 -8.07
CA SER A 355 18.61 17.77 -6.89
C SER A 355 19.00 16.30 -7.17
N TRP A 356 19.16 15.91 -8.41
CA TRP A 356 19.43 14.54 -8.86
C TRP A 356 20.67 13.84 -8.26
N PRO A 357 21.85 14.45 -8.06
CA PRO A 357 23.03 13.71 -7.61
C PRO A 357 22.92 13.13 -6.21
N VAL A 358 22.23 13.79 -5.29
CA VAL A 358 22.13 13.34 -3.89
C VAL A 358 21.12 12.18 -3.75
N HIS A 359 20.03 12.23 -4.47
CA HIS A 359 19.04 11.14 -4.49
C HIS A 359 19.59 9.88 -5.14
N LEU A 360 20.36 9.99 -6.21
CA LEU A 360 21.02 8.84 -6.86
C LEU A 360 22.04 8.16 -5.94
N ARG A 361 22.83 8.94 -5.16
CA ARG A 361 23.80 8.37 -4.21
C ARG A 361 23.12 7.65 -3.04
N ARG A 362 22.02 8.19 -2.49
CA ARG A 362 21.22 7.52 -1.45
C ARG A 362 20.53 6.27 -1.97
N ARG A 363 20.09 6.26 -3.23
CA ARG A 363 19.51 5.08 -3.89
C ARG A 363 20.55 3.99 -4.14
N ALA A 364 21.74 4.33 -4.60
CA ALA A 364 22.82 3.37 -4.79
C ALA A 364 23.19 2.68 -3.48
N ALA A 365 23.26 3.42 -2.36
CA ALA A 365 23.51 2.85 -1.03
C ALA A 365 22.34 1.96 -0.55
N SER A 366 21.09 2.35 -0.76
CA SER A 366 19.90 1.54 -0.42
C SER A 366 19.78 0.28 -1.28
N LEU A 367 20.13 0.37 -2.57
CA LEU A 367 20.19 -0.78 -3.49
C LEU A 367 21.31 -1.74 -3.13
N ALA A 368 22.49 -1.25 -2.77
CA ALA A 368 23.60 -2.06 -2.33
C ALA A 368 23.27 -2.83 -1.03
N ALA A 369 22.60 -2.19 -0.07
CA ALA A 369 22.14 -2.82 1.16
C ALA A 369 21.07 -3.90 0.90
N ARG A 370 20.09 -3.63 0.02
CA ARG A 370 19.08 -4.61 -0.38
C ARG A 370 19.67 -5.77 -1.19
N SER A 371 20.66 -5.50 -2.04
CA SER A 371 21.35 -6.52 -2.84
C SER A 371 22.14 -7.49 -1.96
N ALA A 372 22.84 -6.97 -0.95
CA ALA A 372 23.55 -7.77 0.04
C ALA A 372 22.58 -8.65 0.85
N HIS A 373 21.41 -8.11 1.21
CA HIS A 373 20.38 -8.84 1.93
C HIS A 373 19.73 -9.96 1.10
N LEU A 374 19.42 -9.70 -0.18
CA LEU A 374 18.88 -10.73 -1.08
C LEU A 374 19.91 -11.83 -1.38
N ALA A 375 21.17 -11.47 -1.64
CA ALA A 375 22.26 -12.45 -1.83
C ALA A 375 22.41 -13.37 -0.61
N TRP A 376 22.31 -12.81 0.62
CA TRP A 376 22.31 -13.57 1.85
C TRP A 376 21.11 -14.53 1.99
N ARG A 377 19.90 -14.09 1.61
CA ARG A 377 18.68 -14.94 1.62
C ARG A 377 18.80 -16.15 0.69
N TYR A 378 19.44 -15.98 -0.47
CA TYR A 378 19.55 -17.04 -1.47
C TYR A 378 20.71 -17.99 -1.15
N SER A 379 21.82 -17.54 -0.54
CA SER A 379 22.93 -18.41 -0.16
C SER A 379 22.57 -19.42 0.95
N ARG A 380 21.53 -19.17 1.75
CA ARG A 380 21.05 -20.08 2.80
C ARG A 380 19.93 -21.05 2.37
N ARG A 381 19.39 -20.94 1.16
CA ARG A 381 18.37 -21.87 0.63
C ARG A 381 18.94 -22.97 -0.26
N GLY A 382 20.23 -23.00 -0.48
CA GLY A 382 20.95 -23.97 -1.31
C GLY A 382 21.85 -24.93 -0.51
N GLY A 383 21.66 -25.08 0.80
CA GLY A 383 22.30 -26.05 1.63
C GLY A 383 21.31 -27.01 2.27
#